data_ab61ea299f0706550109f59240d70bab
#
_entry.id   ab61ea299f0706550109f59240d70bab
#
_cell.length_a   1.000
_cell.length_b   1.000
_cell.length_c   1.000
_cell.angle_alpha   90.00
_cell.angle_beta   90.00
_cell.angle_gamma   90.00
#
_symmetry.space_group_name_H-M   'P 1'
#
loop_
_entity.id
_entity.type
_entity.pdbx_description
1 polymer ?
#
loop_
_entity_poly.entity_id
_entity_poly.type
_entity_poly.pdbx_seq_one_letter_code
_entity_poly.pdbx_strand_id
1 'polypeptide(L)'
;MKEKLVEITEGTTKILVPEKSLDEKVPPKEPAFFNPAAKLNRDFSILAYSTFWENFDKPKIFLDGLAGLGARSLRVANEIPDVKAVVINDINSEGLNIALDSMKLNDISNLDISEKEI
;
A
#
# COMPACT_ATOMS: atom_id res chain seq x y z
N MET A 1 13.66 -20.17 -5.87
CA MET A 1 14.10 -19.30 -4.76
C MET A 1 13.09 -18.19 -4.54
N LYS A 2 12.77 -17.96 -3.29
CA LYS A 2 11.90 -16.82 -2.97
C LYS A 2 12.66 -15.51 -3.15
N GLU A 3 11.97 -14.51 -3.68
CA GLU A 3 12.48 -13.17 -3.76
C GLU A 3 12.71 -12.61 -2.36
N LYS A 4 13.84 -11.96 -2.15
CA LYS A 4 14.13 -11.32 -0.87
C LYS A 4 13.31 -10.04 -0.71
N LEU A 5 12.63 -9.93 0.42
CA LEU A 5 11.89 -8.73 0.80
C LEU A 5 12.72 -7.92 1.79
N VAL A 6 12.64 -6.60 1.65
CA VAL A 6 13.29 -5.67 2.58
C VAL A 6 12.26 -4.66 3.08
N GLU A 7 12.45 -4.18 4.29
CA GLU A 7 11.58 -3.17 4.88
C GLU A 7 12.09 -1.78 4.51
N ILE A 8 11.18 -0.94 4.01
CA ILE A 8 11.43 0.49 3.80
C ILE A 8 10.41 1.28 4.60
N THR A 9 10.63 2.58 4.73
CA THR A 9 9.67 3.49 5.35
C THR A 9 9.35 4.62 4.39
N GLU A 10 8.04 4.83 4.14
CA GLU A 10 7.55 6.01 3.44
C GLU A 10 6.59 6.73 4.37
N GLY A 11 6.78 8.06 4.51
CA GLY A 11 6.07 8.79 5.55
C GLY A 11 6.37 8.15 6.89
N THR A 12 5.34 7.68 7.59
CA THR A 12 5.49 6.94 8.85
C THR A 12 5.17 5.46 8.70
N THR A 13 5.03 4.98 7.47
CA THR A 13 4.56 3.62 7.19
C THR A 13 5.70 2.71 6.77
N LYS A 14 5.80 1.56 7.42
CA LYS A 14 6.75 0.50 7.06
C LYS A 14 6.14 -0.37 5.97
N ILE A 15 6.91 -0.63 4.93
CA ILE A 15 6.45 -1.37 3.75
C ILE A 15 7.49 -2.41 3.40
N LEU A 16 7.05 -3.65 3.19
CA LEU A 16 7.92 -4.70 2.65
C LEU A 16 7.89 -4.62 1.13
N VAL A 17 9.05 -4.59 0.52
CA VAL A 17 9.20 -4.52 -0.92
C VAL A 17 10.26 -5.51 -1.39
N PRO A 18 10.18 -6.01 -2.64
CA PRO A 18 11.26 -6.82 -3.18
C PRO A 18 12.56 -6.02 -3.24
N GLU A 19 13.66 -6.61 -2.80
CA GLU A 19 14.97 -5.94 -2.81
C GLU A 19 15.33 -5.44 -4.20
N LYS A 20 15.06 -6.23 -5.23
CA LYS A 20 15.33 -5.87 -6.63
C LYS A 20 14.60 -4.62 -7.08
N SER A 21 13.45 -4.32 -6.47
CA SER A 21 12.71 -3.09 -6.80
C SER A 21 13.49 -1.83 -6.44
N LEU A 22 14.40 -1.92 -5.49
CA LEU A 22 15.24 -0.80 -5.06
C LEU A 22 16.52 -0.70 -5.87
N ASP A 23 17.00 -1.82 -6.40
CA ASP A 23 18.31 -1.91 -7.05
C ASP A 23 18.25 -1.74 -8.56
N GLU A 24 17.17 -2.16 -9.21
CA GLU A 24 17.04 -2.14 -10.65
C GLU A 24 16.42 -0.84 -11.14
N LYS A 25 16.94 -0.32 -12.27
CA LYS A 25 16.42 0.91 -12.88
C LYS A 25 14.95 0.79 -13.26
N VAL A 26 14.57 -0.38 -13.79
CA VAL A 26 13.18 -0.73 -14.08
C VAL A 26 12.77 -1.80 -13.07
N PRO A 27 11.89 -1.48 -12.11
CA PRO A 27 11.51 -2.46 -11.10
C PRO A 27 10.86 -3.70 -11.72
N PRO A 28 11.20 -4.90 -11.23
CA PRO A 28 10.60 -6.13 -11.73
C PRO A 28 9.12 -6.24 -11.34
N LYS A 29 8.35 -6.96 -12.15
CA LYS A 29 6.93 -7.19 -11.86
C LYS A 29 6.70 -8.27 -10.82
N GLU A 30 7.65 -9.20 -10.69
CA GLU A 30 7.53 -10.33 -9.78
C GLU A 30 8.43 -10.14 -8.55
N PRO A 31 8.00 -10.53 -7.35
CA PRO A 31 6.70 -11.10 -7.00
C PRO A 31 5.56 -10.08 -6.99
N ALA A 32 5.88 -8.80 -6.91
CA ALA A 32 4.92 -7.69 -7.00
C ALA A 32 5.68 -6.44 -7.44
N PHE A 33 5.04 -5.61 -8.24
CA PHE A 33 5.65 -4.39 -8.73
C PHE A 33 5.67 -3.30 -7.64
N PHE A 34 6.83 -2.70 -7.42
CA PHE A 34 6.97 -1.51 -6.59
C PHE A 34 7.97 -0.56 -7.24
N ASN A 35 7.56 0.69 -7.45
CA ASN A 35 8.41 1.71 -8.03
C ASN A 35 8.81 2.74 -6.96
N PRO A 36 10.04 2.71 -6.47
CA PRO A 36 10.51 3.68 -5.48
C PRO A 36 10.48 5.12 -6.01
N ALA A 37 10.62 5.31 -7.34
CA ALA A 37 10.57 6.65 -7.95
C ALA A 37 9.17 7.28 -7.88
N ALA A 38 8.13 6.50 -7.60
CA ALA A 38 6.77 7.01 -7.45
C ALA A 38 6.44 7.49 -6.02
N LYS A 39 7.43 7.56 -5.13
CA LYS A 39 7.22 8.01 -3.75
C LYS A 39 6.53 9.37 -3.68
N LEU A 40 6.98 10.34 -4.49
CA LEU A 40 6.37 11.67 -4.52
C LEU A 40 4.89 11.62 -4.89
N ASN A 41 4.53 10.77 -5.86
CA ASN A 41 3.14 10.55 -6.24
C ASN A 41 2.33 10.02 -5.06
N ARG A 42 2.87 9.06 -4.32
CA ARG A 42 2.21 8.52 -3.12
C ARG A 42 2.09 9.58 -2.02
N ASP A 43 3.12 10.39 -1.82
CA ASP A 43 3.08 11.50 -0.84
C ASP A 43 1.95 12.47 -1.17
N PHE A 44 1.84 12.90 -2.41
CA PHE A 44 0.74 13.76 -2.86
C PHE A 44 -0.62 13.11 -2.73
N SER A 45 -0.72 11.80 -2.97
CA SER A 45 -1.97 11.07 -2.80
C SER A 45 -2.46 11.15 -1.35
N ILE A 46 -1.58 10.94 -0.39
CA ILE A 46 -1.94 11.02 1.03
C ILE A 46 -2.44 12.42 1.39
N LEU A 47 -1.75 13.44 0.92
CA LEU A 47 -2.16 14.83 1.15
C LEU A 47 -3.53 15.11 0.54
N ALA A 48 -3.75 14.70 -0.71
CA ALA A 48 -5.01 14.92 -1.42
C ALA A 48 -6.18 14.20 -0.73
N TYR A 49 -6.00 12.94 -0.33
CA TYR A 49 -7.04 12.19 0.35
C TYR A 49 -7.35 12.78 1.72
N SER A 50 -6.34 13.18 2.48
CA SER A 50 -6.53 13.84 3.77
C SER A 50 -7.35 15.10 3.62
N THR A 51 -7.02 15.91 2.62
CA THR A 51 -7.73 17.18 2.35
C THR A 51 -9.18 16.93 1.92
N PHE A 52 -9.38 15.95 1.03
CA PHE A 52 -10.73 15.57 0.60
C PHE A 52 -11.60 15.15 1.78
N TRP A 53 -11.03 14.39 2.72
CA TRP A 53 -11.78 13.87 3.86
C TRP A 53 -11.90 14.83 5.05
N GLU A 54 -11.25 15.99 5.01
CA GLU A 54 -11.15 16.89 6.16
C GLU A 54 -12.51 17.27 6.76
N ASN A 55 -13.51 17.55 5.91
CA ASN A 55 -14.85 17.92 6.33
C ASN A 55 -15.89 16.85 5.98
N PHE A 56 -15.43 15.60 5.83
CA PHE A 56 -16.32 14.52 5.43
C PHE A 56 -17.14 14.03 6.62
N ASP A 57 -18.47 14.03 6.47
CA ASP A 57 -19.40 13.64 7.54
C ASP A 57 -19.83 12.18 7.47
N LYS A 58 -19.27 11.41 6.56
CA LYS A 58 -19.54 9.97 6.38
C LYS A 58 -18.30 9.16 6.74
N PRO A 59 -18.46 7.84 6.99
CA PRO A 59 -17.29 7.00 7.23
C PRO A 59 -16.29 7.07 6.09
N LYS A 60 -15.01 7.21 6.43
CA LYS A 60 -13.92 7.27 5.45
C LYS A 60 -13.57 5.85 5.03
N ILE A 61 -13.93 5.49 3.82
CA ILE A 61 -13.66 4.16 3.24
C ILE A 61 -12.87 4.34 1.95
N PHE A 62 -11.79 3.61 1.82
CA PHE A 62 -10.89 3.69 0.67
C PHE A 62 -10.81 2.35 -0.03
N LEU A 63 -11.00 2.34 -1.34
CA LEU A 63 -10.83 1.15 -2.19
C LEU A 63 -9.65 1.36 -3.13
N ASP A 64 -8.68 0.46 -3.05
CA ASP A 64 -7.57 0.40 -4.00
C ASP A 64 -7.77 -0.83 -4.88
N GLY A 65 -8.24 -0.62 -6.09
CA GLY A 65 -8.64 -1.69 -7.00
C GLY A 65 -7.48 -2.44 -7.64
N LEU A 66 -6.30 -1.84 -7.70
CA LEU A 66 -5.09 -2.39 -8.30
C LEU A 66 -3.92 -2.17 -7.33
N ALA A 67 -4.00 -2.81 -6.20
CA ALA A 67 -3.18 -2.46 -5.04
C ALA A 67 -1.70 -2.90 -5.13
N GLY A 68 -1.40 -3.93 -5.92
CA GLY A 68 -0.06 -4.50 -5.94
C GLY A 68 0.33 -5.03 -4.57
N LEU A 69 1.42 -4.53 -4.00
CA LEU A 69 1.82 -4.88 -2.62
C LEU A 69 1.28 -3.89 -1.58
N GLY A 70 0.40 -2.99 -1.98
CA GLY A 70 -0.37 -2.18 -1.06
C GLY A 70 0.30 -0.92 -0.54
N ALA A 71 1.38 -0.44 -1.15
CA ALA A 71 2.13 0.70 -0.63
C ALA A 71 1.24 1.93 -0.36
N ARG A 72 0.41 2.33 -1.33
CA ARG A 72 -0.48 3.48 -1.17
C ARG A 72 -1.54 3.22 -0.11
N SER A 73 -2.15 2.05 -0.15
CA SER A 73 -3.24 1.67 0.76
C SER A 73 -2.78 1.56 2.21
N LEU A 74 -1.59 1.00 2.43
CA LEU A 74 -0.99 0.91 3.76
C LEU A 74 -0.78 2.31 4.35
N ARG A 75 -0.31 3.24 3.51
CA ARG A 75 -0.12 4.63 3.94
C ARG A 75 -1.44 5.30 4.28
N VAL A 76 -2.48 5.09 3.47
CA VAL A 76 -3.82 5.61 3.76
C VAL A 76 -4.30 5.10 5.12
N ALA A 77 -4.20 3.79 5.34
CA ALA A 77 -4.67 3.17 6.58
C ALA A 77 -3.87 3.65 7.80
N ASN A 78 -2.57 3.88 7.64
CA ASN A 78 -1.68 4.21 8.75
C ASN A 78 -1.53 5.71 9.00
N GLU A 79 -1.53 6.53 7.95
CA GLU A 79 -1.17 7.95 8.07
C GLU A 79 -2.36 8.89 8.13
N ILE A 80 -3.52 8.50 7.62
CA ILE A 80 -4.71 9.36 7.63
C ILE A 80 -5.58 9.02 8.83
N PRO A 81 -5.89 10.00 9.69
CA PRO A 81 -6.72 9.75 10.88
C PRO A 81 -8.14 9.33 10.53
N ASP A 82 -8.72 8.49 11.36
CA ASP A 82 -10.14 8.13 11.33
C ASP A 82 -10.61 7.41 10.06
N VAL A 83 -9.71 6.74 9.37
CA VAL A 83 -10.09 5.89 8.24
C VAL A 83 -10.73 4.62 8.80
N LYS A 84 -11.99 4.41 8.45
CA LYS A 84 -12.77 3.28 8.95
C LYS A 84 -12.32 1.96 8.33
N ALA A 85 -12.12 1.97 7.02
CA ALA A 85 -11.75 0.76 6.29
C ALA A 85 -10.96 1.10 5.03
N VAL A 86 -9.95 0.29 4.75
CA VAL A 86 -9.21 0.29 3.51
C VAL A 86 -9.37 -1.10 2.89
N VAL A 87 -9.89 -1.17 1.68
CA VAL A 87 -10.03 -2.43 0.95
C VAL A 87 -9.00 -2.44 -0.16
N ILE A 88 -8.12 -3.42 -0.14
CA ILE A 88 -7.15 -3.63 -1.21
C ILE A 88 -7.60 -4.79 -2.09
N ASN A 89 -7.50 -4.59 -3.39
CA ASN A 89 -7.82 -5.61 -4.38
C ASN A 89 -6.69 -5.73 -5.38
N ASP A 90 -6.31 -6.96 -5.70
CA ASP A 90 -5.40 -7.26 -6.78
C ASP A 90 -5.58 -8.72 -7.19
N ILE A 91 -5.31 -9.02 -8.44
CA ILE A 91 -5.31 -10.41 -8.89
C ILE A 91 -4.04 -11.14 -8.47
N ASN A 92 -2.98 -10.41 -8.13
CA ASN A 92 -1.72 -10.97 -7.70
C ASN A 92 -1.74 -11.29 -6.20
N SER A 93 -2.00 -12.54 -5.86
CA SER A 93 -2.06 -13.00 -4.47
C SER A 93 -0.74 -12.82 -3.72
N GLU A 94 0.40 -12.90 -4.41
CA GLU A 94 1.70 -12.68 -3.77
C GLU A 94 1.84 -11.23 -3.29
N GLY A 95 1.41 -10.27 -4.10
CA GLY A 95 1.37 -8.85 -3.71
C GLY A 95 0.50 -8.64 -2.48
N LEU A 96 -0.70 -9.23 -2.47
CA LEU A 96 -1.61 -9.11 -1.33
C LEU A 96 -1.03 -9.72 -0.05
N ASN A 97 -0.30 -10.84 -0.17
CA ASN A 97 0.37 -11.44 0.99
C ASN A 97 1.48 -10.54 1.54
N ILE A 98 2.23 -9.88 0.67
CA ILE A 98 3.23 -8.89 1.08
C ILE A 98 2.56 -7.73 1.81
N ALA A 99 1.42 -7.26 1.30
CA ALA A 99 0.64 -6.21 1.94
C ALA A 99 0.17 -6.61 3.35
N LEU A 100 -0.28 -7.86 3.53
CA LEU A 100 -0.67 -8.38 4.84
C LEU A 100 0.49 -8.39 5.82
N ASP A 101 1.67 -8.80 5.38
CA ASP A 101 2.86 -8.80 6.23
C ASP A 101 3.26 -7.38 6.61
N SER A 102 3.18 -6.45 5.67
CA SER A 102 3.43 -5.02 5.94
C SER A 102 2.41 -4.45 6.92
N MET A 103 1.14 -4.86 6.80
CA MET A 103 0.09 -4.45 7.72
C MET A 103 0.46 -4.77 9.18
N LYS A 104 1.00 -5.95 9.39
CA LYS A 104 1.41 -6.39 10.74
C LYS A 104 2.54 -5.53 11.31
N LEU A 105 3.45 -5.04 10.47
CA LEU A 105 4.55 -4.18 10.90
C LEU A 105 4.08 -2.82 11.44
N ASN A 106 2.89 -2.38 11.04
CA ASN A 106 2.36 -1.05 11.37
C ASN A 106 1.21 -1.11 12.37
N ASP A 107 0.86 -2.27 12.89
CA ASP A 107 -0.31 -2.47 13.75
C ASP A 107 -1.61 -1.96 13.12
N ILE A 108 -1.74 -2.10 11.81
CA ILE A 108 -2.95 -1.70 11.08
C ILE A 108 -4.01 -2.78 11.25
N SER A 109 -5.23 -2.38 11.60
CA SER A 109 -6.35 -3.31 11.80
C SER A 109 -7.55 -3.03 10.88
N ASN A 110 -7.50 -1.96 10.10
CA ASN A 110 -8.63 -1.51 9.28
C ASN A 110 -8.45 -1.79 7.78
N LEU A 111 -7.64 -2.80 7.43
CA LEU A 111 -7.35 -3.14 6.05
C LEU A 111 -7.91 -4.53 5.73
N ASP A 112 -8.74 -4.60 4.67
CA ASP A 112 -9.35 -5.82 4.16
C ASP A 112 -8.82 -6.16 2.77
N ILE A 113 -8.86 -7.43 2.42
CA ILE A 113 -8.35 -7.94 1.15
C ILE A 113 -9.47 -8.45 0.26
N SER A 114 -9.34 -8.15 -1.02
CA SER A 114 -10.14 -8.75 -2.09
C SER A 114 -9.18 -9.21 -3.19
N GLU A 115 -9.44 -10.39 -3.75
CA GLU A 115 -8.61 -10.94 -4.82
C GLU A 115 -9.49 -11.17 -6.04
N LYS A 116 -9.71 -10.11 -6.81
CA LYS A 116 -10.59 -10.15 -7.98
C LYS A 116 -9.94 -9.48 -9.17
N GLU A 117 -10.24 -10.01 -10.34
CA GLU A 117 -9.94 -9.36 -11.60
C GLU A 117 -10.92 -8.21 -11.81
N ILE A 118 -10.37 -7.07 -12.23
CA ILE A 118 -11.17 -5.88 -12.54
C ILE A 118 -11.25 -5.65 -14.03
#